data_92005274a761f37681f3dc3b0bf12cc1
#
_entry.id   92005274a761f37681f3dc3b0bf12cc1
#
_cell.length_a   1.000
_cell.length_b   1.000
_cell.length_c   1.000
_cell.angle_alpha   90.00
_cell.angle_beta   90.00
_cell.angle_gamma   90.00
#
_symmetry.space_group_name_H-M   'P 1'
#
loop_
_entity.id
_entity.type
_entity.pdbx_description
1 polymer ?
#
loop_
_entity_poly.entity_id
_entity_poly.type
_entity_poly.pdbx_seq_one_letter_code
_entity_poly.pdbx_strand_id
1 'polypeptide(L)' 'MRLKVNEAIAQSEANGKKVLKQEIAKKLFSGANETTQRVNMSNLCRGKTQRIKPEWINIICHECDCTPNFLFGFE' A
#
# COMPACT_ATOMS: atom_id res chain seq x y z
N MET A 1 1.44 -11.12 7.67
CA MET A 1 1.64 -9.77 8.22
C MET A 1 0.76 -8.78 7.47
N ARG A 2 -0.01 -7.98 8.18
CA ARG A 2 -0.89 -6.99 7.56
C ARG A 2 -0.28 -5.59 7.69
N LEU A 3 0.00 -4.96 6.56
CA LEU A 3 0.41 -3.56 6.54
C LEU A 3 -0.82 -2.67 6.68
N LYS A 4 -0.65 -1.52 7.31
CA LYS A 4 -1.73 -0.54 7.48
C LYS A 4 -1.91 0.32 6.24
N VAL A 5 -2.09 -0.32 5.07
CA VAL A 5 -2.20 0.39 3.80
C VAL A 5 -3.51 1.19 3.73
N ASN A 6 -4.63 0.56 4.10
CA ASN A 6 -5.92 1.25 4.09
C ASN A 6 -5.91 2.44 5.03
N GLU A 7 -5.32 2.28 6.21
CA GLU A 7 -5.19 3.34 7.20
C GLU A 7 -4.30 4.48 6.70
N ALA A 8 -3.21 4.13 6.00
CA ALA A 8 -2.33 5.15 5.42
C ALA A 8 -3.03 5.97 4.34
N ILE A 9 -3.82 5.31 3.50
CA ILE A 9 -4.59 5.99 2.46
C ILE A 9 -5.62 6.94 3.10
N ALA A 10 -6.33 6.45 4.14
CA ALA A 10 -7.33 7.25 4.83
C ALA A 10 -6.70 8.47 5.51
N GLN A 11 -5.55 8.29 6.15
CA GLN A 11 -4.83 9.38 6.79
C GLN A 11 -4.36 10.42 5.77
N SER A 12 -3.87 9.97 4.62
CA SER A 12 -3.44 10.85 3.55
C SER A 12 -4.60 11.69 3.03
N GLU A 13 -5.78 11.09 2.84
CA GLU A 13 -6.98 11.82 2.43
C GLU A 13 -7.40 12.86 3.48
N ALA A 14 -7.34 12.49 4.75
CA ALA A 14 -7.68 13.41 5.84
C ALA A 14 -6.74 14.61 5.86
N ASN A 15 -5.50 14.42 5.40
CA ASN A 15 -4.51 15.50 5.32
C ASN A 15 -4.56 16.27 3.99
N GLY A 16 -5.56 16.02 3.17
CA GLY A 16 -5.78 16.76 1.93
C GLY A 16 -5.12 16.15 0.70
N LYS A 17 -4.47 14.99 0.82
CA LYS A 17 -3.84 14.32 -0.32
C LYS A 17 -4.61 13.06 -0.67
N LYS A 18 -5.36 13.12 -1.76
CA LYS A 18 -6.12 11.95 -2.23
C LYS A 18 -5.19 10.94 -2.88
N VAL A 19 -5.22 9.70 -2.40
CA VAL A 19 -4.43 8.60 -2.91
C VAL A 19 -5.37 7.49 -3.35
N LEU A 20 -5.19 7.01 -4.58
CA LEU A 20 -6.01 5.93 -5.13
C LEU A 20 -5.27 4.62 -4.93
N LYS A 21 -5.96 3.66 -4.32
CA LYS A 21 -5.41 2.32 -4.08
C LYS A 21 -4.95 1.67 -5.39
N GLN A 22 -5.69 1.84 -6.48
CA GLN A 22 -5.33 1.24 -7.76
C GLN A 22 -4.06 1.86 -8.35
N GLU A 23 -3.78 3.13 -8.07
CA GLU A 23 -2.52 3.76 -8.51
C GLU A 23 -1.33 3.16 -7.78
N ILE A 24 -1.48 2.90 -6.48
CA ILE A 24 -0.46 2.20 -5.71
C ILE A 24 -0.25 0.80 -6.28
N ALA A 25 -1.34 0.08 -6.55
CA ALA A 25 -1.26 -1.28 -7.09
C ALA A 25 -0.52 -1.32 -8.42
N LYS A 26 -0.73 -0.33 -9.29
CA LYS A 26 -0.01 -0.24 -10.56
C LYS A 26 1.49 -0.09 -10.36
N LYS A 27 1.89 0.65 -9.35
CA LYS A 27 3.31 0.87 -9.05
C LYS A 27 3.96 -0.34 -8.40
N LEU A 28 3.24 -1.01 -7.50
CA LEU A 28 3.76 -2.19 -6.81
C LEU A 28 3.85 -3.40 -7.74
N PHE A 29 2.87 -3.57 -8.60
CA PHE A 29 2.73 -4.77 -9.43
C PHE A 29 2.73 -4.40 -10.92
N SER A 30 3.68 -3.57 -11.33
CA SER A 30 3.72 -2.99 -12.68
C SER A 30 3.82 -4.03 -13.79
N GLY A 31 4.34 -5.22 -13.50
CA GLY A 31 4.44 -6.29 -14.50
C GLY A 31 3.18 -7.14 -14.65
N ALA A 32 2.15 -6.89 -13.84
CA ALA A 32 0.93 -7.69 -13.84
C ALA A 32 -0.20 -6.95 -14.56
N ASN A 33 -1.20 -7.71 -15.04
CA ASN A 33 -2.40 -7.10 -15.62
C ASN A 33 -3.27 -6.49 -14.51
N GLU A 34 -4.28 -5.71 -14.91
CA GLU A 34 -5.11 -4.96 -13.97
C GLU A 34 -5.81 -5.87 -12.96
N THR A 35 -6.35 -7.00 -13.42
CA THR A 35 -7.04 -7.94 -12.53
C THR A 35 -6.08 -8.51 -11.49
N THR A 36 -4.88 -8.92 -11.91
CA THR A 36 -3.87 -9.45 -11.01
C THR A 36 -3.38 -8.38 -10.03
N GLN A 37 -3.21 -7.14 -10.49
CA GLN A 37 -2.85 -6.02 -9.62
C GLN A 37 -3.88 -5.83 -8.51
N ARG A 38 -5.16 -5.90 -8.86
CA ARG A 38 -6.25 -5.71 -7.91
C ARG A 38 -6.28 -6.84 -6.87
N VAL A 39 -6.12 -8.08 -7.31
CA VAL A 39 -6.09 -9.24 -6.41
C VAL A 39 -4.89 -9.16 -5.47
N ASN A 40 -3.71 -8.86 -6.00
CA ASN A 40 -2.49 -8.76 -5.19
C ASN A 40 -2.59 -7.63 -4.17
N MET A 41 -3.16 -6.50 -4.56
CA MET A 41 -3.36 -5.38 -3.65
C MET A 41 -4.32 -5.72 -2.53
N SER A 42 -5.41 -6.42 -2.86
CA SER A 42 -6.37 -6.88 -1.86
C SER A 42 -5.71 -7.82 -0.85
N ASN A 43 -4.89 -8.76 -1.34
CA ASN A 43 -4.18 -9.69 -0.46
C ASN A 43 -3.20 -8.94 0.45
N LEU A 44 -2.50 -7.95 -0.08
CA LEU A 44 -1.56 -7.15 0.70
C LEU A 44 -2.29 -6.41 1.83
N CYS A 45 -3.42 -5.80 1.53
CA CYS A 45 -4.20 -5.05 2.52
C CYS A 45 -4.83 -5.94 3.58
N ARG A 46 -5.07 -7.21 3.25
CA ARG A 46 -5.66 -8.18 4.19
C ARG A 46 -4.62 -8.95 5.00
N GLY A 47 -3.34 -8.75 4.70
CA GLY A 47 -2.27 -9.48 5.38
C GLY A 47 -2.06 -10.89 4.87
N LYS A 48 -2.54 -11.22 3.68
CA LYS A 48 -2.40 -12.55 3.08
C LYS A 48 -1.13 -12.70 2.26
N THR A 49 -0.41 -11.62 1.99
CA THR A 49 0.84 -11.66 1.26
C THR A 49 1.94 -12.19 2.17
N GLN A 50 2.63 -13.26 1.75
CA GLN A 50 3.66 -13.87 2.57
C GLN A 50 4.98 -13.12 2.52
N ARG A 51 5.32 -12.55 1.38
CA ARG A 51 6.56 -11.79 1.20
C ARG A 51 6.24 -10.37 0.80
N ILE A 52 6.79 -9.43 1.56
CA ILE A 52 6.64 -8.01 1.29
C ILE A 52 8.00 -7.49 0.85
N LYS A 53 8.08 -6.99 -0.38
CA LYS A 53 9.34 -6.45 -0.91
C LYS A 53 9.63 -5.09 -0.27
N PRO A 54 10.89 -4.80 0.10
CA PRO A 54 11.22 -3.50 0.69
C PRO A 54 10.84 -2.31 -0.18
N GLU A 55 10.94 -2.44 -1.50
CA GLU A 55 10.56 -1.37 -2.41
C GLU A 55 9.08 -1.03 -2.33
N TRP A 56 8.22 -1.99 -1.99
CA TRP A 56 6.80 -1.73 -1.81
C TRP A 56 6.57 -0.78 -0.64
N ILE A 57 7.32 -0.96 0.44
CA ILE A 57 7.23 -0.07 1.61
C ILE A 57 7.59 1.36 1.20
N ASN A 58 8.67 1.53 0.45
CA ASN A 58 9.11 2.84 -0.01
C ASN A 58 8.06 3.50 -0.90
N ILE A 59 7.48 2.74 -1.82
CA ILE A 59 6.45 3.27 -2.73
C ILE A 59 5.20 3.71 -1.95
N ILE A 60 4.72 2.87 -1.04
CA ILE A 60 3.53 3.18 -0.25
C ILE A 60 3.77 4.40 0.63
N CYS A 61 4.92 4.47 1.29
CA CYS A 61 5.27 5.60 2.14
C CYS A 61 5.34 6.89 1.34
N HIS A 62 5.90 6.84 0.14
CA HIS A 62 6.00 8.00 -0.74
C HIS A 62 4.61 8.46 -1.19
N GLU A 63 3.75 7.53 -1.62
CA GLU A 63 2.43 7.85 -2.13
C GLU A 63 1.49 8.35 -1.04
N CYS A 64 1.58 7.77 0.15
CA CYS A 64 0.70 8.13 1.28
C CYS A 64 1.31 9.15 2.23
N ASP A 65 2.55 9.55 1.99
CA ASP A 65 3.28 10.49 2.86
C ASP A 65 3.26 10.01 4.32
N CYS A 66 3.63 8.74 4.51
CA CYS A 66 3.68 8.12 5.84
C CYS A 66 5.05 7.48 6.07
N THR A 67 5.28 7.03 7.31
CA THR A 67 6.53 6.38 7.68
C THR A 67 6.39 4.85 7.61
N PRO A 68 7.51 4.12 7.43
CA PRO A 68 7.47 2.66 7.53
C PRO A 68 6.95 2.18 8.88
N ASN A 69 7.27 2.87 9.96
CA ASN A 69 6.78 2.51 11.29
C ASN A 69 5.26 2.53 11.35
N PHE A 70 4.64 3.53 10.73
CA PHE A 70 3.19 3.59 10.66
C PHE A 70 2.61 2.38 9.92
N LEU A 71 3.20 2.03 8.76
CA LEU A 71 2.73 0.89 7.97
C LEU A 71 2.84 -0.42 8.74
N PHE A 72 3.90 -0.60 9.53
CA PHE A 72 4.09 -1.81 10.32
C PHE A 72 3.31 -1.80 11.63
N GLY A 73 2.68 -0.70 11.98
CA GLY A 73 1.89 -0.60 13.20
C GLY A 73 2.70 -0.30 14.45
N PHE A 74 3.87 0.32 14.32
CA PHE A 74 4.73 0.69 15.44
C PHE A 74 4.49 2.12 15.95
N GLU A 75 3.64 2.86 15.26
CA GLU A 75 3.25 4.20 15.68
C GLU A 75 1.79 4.26 16.09
#